data_5f32d35f245523f97a4e0cf5b171c252
#
_entry.id   5f32d35f245523f97a4e0cf5b171c252
#
_cell.length_a   1.000
_cell.length_b   1.000
_cell.length_c   1.000
_cell.angle_alpha   90.00
_cell.angle_beta   90.00
_cell.angle_gamma   90.00
#
_symmetry.space_group_name_H-M   'P 1'
#
loop_
_entity.id
_entity.type
_entity.pdbx_description
1 polymer ?
#
loop_
_entity_poly.entity_id
_entity_poly.type
_entity_poly.pdbx_seq_one_letter_code
_entity_poly.pdbx_strand_id
1 'polypeptide(L)'
;MSKSILKKEIFKIIAKSLSIPEKMINENVSSNNYEEWDSMSHLNILIALDKKLSGKAQKIQELSEAYSVKKIIQILEKKKLLK
;
A
#
# COMPACT_ATOMS: atom_id res chain seq x y z
N MET A 1 -11.71 14.87 11.39
CA MET A 1 -10.90 13.67 11.48
C MET A 1 -10.00 13.50 10.27
N SER A 2 -8.78 13.12 10.53
CA SER A 2 -7.80 12.94 9.46
C SER A 2 -8.10 11.71 8.63
N LYS A 3 -8.08 11.86 7.30
CA LYS A 3 -8.25 10.74 6.38
C LYS A 3 -6.89 10.32 5.83
N SER A 4 -5.88 10.30 6.69
CA SER A 4 -4.54 9.96 6.29
C SER A 4 -4.08 8.69 6.99
N ILE A 5 -2.99 8.11 6.49
CA ILE A 5 -2.47 6.84 6.98
C ILE A 5 -0.99 7.00 7.32
N LEU A 6 -0.55 6.28 8.35
CA LEU A 6 0.85 6.31 8.73
C LEU A 6 1.66 5.34 7.87
N LYS A 7 2.93 5.68 7.65
CA LYS A 7 3.82 4.84 6.86
C LYS A 7 3.89 3.41 7.42
N LYS A 8 3.98 3.28 8.74
CA LYS A 8 4.04 1.96 9.35
C LYS A 8 2.76 1.15 9.15
N GLU A 9 1.63 1.85 9.01
CA GLU A 9 0.37 1.17 8.72
C GLU A 9 0.38 0.62 7.29
N ILE A 10 0.99 1.36 6.37
CA ILE A 10 1.15 0.88 5.00
C ILE A 10 2.01 -0.38 4.99
N PHE A 11 3.12 -0.36 5.74
CA PHE A 11 3.99 -1.53 5.83
C PHE A 11 3.23 -2.74 6.37
N LYS A 12 2.41 -2.53 7.41
CA LYS A 12 1.63 -3.60 8.01
C LYS A 12 0.62 -4.18 7.02
N ILE A 13 -0.06 -3.31 6.29
CA ILE A 13 -1.03 -3.73 5.28
C ILE A 13 -0.37 -4.58 4.21
N ILE A 14 0.78 -4.13 3.72
CA ILE A 14 1.49 -4.84 2.66
C ILE A 14 1.98 -6.19 3.18
N ALA A 15 2.58 -6.21 4.37
CA ALA A 15 3.06 -7.46 4.95
C ALA A 15 1.94 -8.48 5.08
N LYS A 16 0.80 -8.04 5.56
CA LYS A 16 -0.34 -8.93 5.76
C LYS A 16 -0.87 -9.43 4.41
N SER A 17 -0.94 -8.54 3.43
CA SER A 17 -1.45 -8.90 2.10
C SER A 17 -0.52 -9.88 1.38
N LEU A 18 0.78 -9.75 1.60
CA LEU A 18 1.77 -10.64 0.98
C LEU A 18 2.07 -11.87 1.83
N SER A 19 1.53 -11.92 3.04
CA SER A 19 1.78 -13.02 3.99
C SER A 19 3.26 -13.18 4.33
N ILE A 20 3.95 -12.06 4.51
CA ILE A 20 5.35 -12.06 4.93
C ILE A 20 5.48 -11.23 6.21
N PRO A 21 6.56 -11.46 6.99
CA PRO A 21 6.74 -10.71 8.23
C PRO A 21 6.88 -9.21 7.99
N GLU A 22 6.27 -8.42 8.85
CA GLU A 22 6.32 -6.97 8.72
C GLU A 22 7.75 -6.44 8.72
N LYS A 23 8.63 -7.07 9.47
CA LYS A 23 10.03 -6.65 9.53
C LYS A 23 10.75 -6.77 8.19
N MET A 24 10.19 -7.55 7.27
CA MET A 24 10.76 -7.70 5.93
C MET A 24 10.35 -6.59 4.99
N ILE A 25 9.38 -5.78 5.39
CA ILE A 25 8.85 -4.72 4.52
C ILE A 25 9.69 -3.46 4.66
N ASN A 26 10.11 -2.93 3.52
CA ASN A 26 10.79 -1.65 3.45
C ASN A 26 10.48 -1.03 2.09
N GLU A 27 11.05 0.13 1.80
CA GLU A 27 10.72 0.84 0.56
C GLU A 27 11.27 0.18 -0.70
N ASN A 28 12.08 -0.85 -0.54
CA ASN A 28 12.63 -1.57 -1.69
C ASN A 28 11.79 -2.79 -2.09
N VAL A 29 10.74 -3.08 -1.33
CA VAL A 29 9.87 -4.22 -1.63
C VAL A 29 8.95 -3.89 -2.80
N SER A 30 8.91 -4.77 -3.78
CA SER A 30 8.07 -4.59 -4.96
C SER A 30 7.73 -5.94 -5.56
N SER A 31 6.85 -5.93 -6.56
CA SER A 31 6.51 -7.16 -7.27
C SER A 31 7.70 -7.72 -8.03
N ASN A 32 8.72 -6.91 -8.28
CA ASN A 32 9.92 -7.37 -8.99
C ASN A 32 10.78 -8.29 -8.15
N ASN A 33 10.76 -8.13 -6.83
CA ASN A 33 11.59 -8.94 -5.94
C ASN A 33 10.80 -9.80 -4.96
N TYR A 34 9.47 -9.80 -5.05
CA TYR A 34 8.61 -10.64 -4.21
C TYR A 34 7.51 -11.24 -5.07
N GLU A 35 7.58 -12.56 -5.30
CA GLU A 35 6.55 -13.27 -6.06
C GLU A 35 5.17 -13.16 -5.41
N GLU A 36 5.16 -13.01 -4.09
CA GLU A 36 3.91 -12.89 -3.34
C GLU A 36 3.10 -11.67 -3.76
N TRP A 37 3.76 -10.69 -4.35
CA TRP A 37 3.05 -9.48 -4.79
C TRP A 37 2.51 -9.68 -6.20
N ASP A 38 1.43 -10.44 -6.29
CA ASP A 38 0.73 -10.67 -7.55
C ASP A 38 -0.55 -9.82 -7.59
N SER A 39 -1.37 -10.04 -8.61
CA SER A 39 -2.60 -9.25 -8.79
C SER A 39 -3.56 -9.37 -7.61
N MET A 40 -3.69 -10.57 -7.07
CA MET A 40 -4.60 -10.80 -5.94
C MET A 40 -4.11 -10.09 -4.68
N SER A 41 -2.82 -10.21 -4.40
CA SER A 41 -2.24 -9.55 -3.24
C SER A 41 -2.35 -8.04 -3.39
N HIS A 42 -2.13 -7.54 -4.60
CA HIS A 42 -2.24 -6.10 -4.85
C HIS A 42 -3.66 -5.61 -4.61
N LEU A 43 -4.65 -6.38 -5.08
CA LEU A 43 -6.04 -6.04 -4.83
C LEU A 43 -6.33 -5.98 -3.34
N ASN A 44 -5.81 -6.95 -2.58
CA ASN A 44 -5.98 -6.95 -1.13
C ASN A 44 -5.37 -5.72 -0.48
N ILE A 45 -4.20 -5.29 -0.98
CA ILE A 45 -3.56 -4.08 -0.48
C ILE A 45 -4.46 -2.87 -0.72
N LEU A 46 -5.02 -2.77 -1.93
CA LEU A 46 -5.87 -1.64 -2.27
C LEU A 46 -7.14 -1.61 -1.42
N ILE A 47 -7.74 -2.77 -1.19
CA ILE A 47 -8.93 -2.86 -0.36
C ILE A 47 -8.64 -2.41 1.07
N ALA A 48 -7.50 -2.86 1.61
CA ALA A 48 -7.12 -2.49 2.98
C ALA A 48 -6.81 -0.99 3.09
N LEU A 49 -6.13 -0.44 2.08
CA LEU A 49 -5.85 0.99 2.05
C LEU A 49 -7.14 1.79 1.98
N ASP A 50 -8.09 1.31 1.17
CA ASP A 50 -9.36 2.00 1.00
C ASP A 50 -10.13 2.06 2.31
N LYS A 51 -10.09 1.00 3.09
CA LYS A 51 -10.75 0.97 4.39
C LYS A 51 -10.13 2.00 5.33
N LYS A 52 -8.82 2.11 5.32
CA LYS A 52 -8.13 3.08 6.18
C LYS A 52 -8.35 4.51 5.74
N LEU A 53 -8.55 4.72 4.46
CA LEU A 53 -8.71 6.06 3.89
C LEU A 53 -10.15 6.42 3.59
N SER A 54 -11.09 5.67 4.13
CA SER A 54 -12.54 5.96 4.03
C SER A 54 -13.00 6.11 2.57
N GLY A 55 -12.56 5.20 1.72
CA GLY A 55 -12.98 5.15 0.32
C GLY A 55 -12.17 6.02 -0.62
N LYS A 56 -11.18 6.75 -0.11
CA LYS A 56 -10.40 7.64 -0.97
C LYS A 56 -9.42 6.91 -1.88
N ALA A 57 -8.96 5.73 -1.46
CA ALA A 57 -7.98 5.00 -2.25
C ALA A 57 -8.53 4.56 -3.59
N GLN A 58 -9.80 4.17 -3.66
CA GLN A 58 -10.39 3.69 -4.91
C GLN A 58 -10.51 4.79 -5.95
N LYS A 59 -10.39 6.04 -5.56
CA LYS A 59 -10.45 7.17 -6.48
C LYS A 59 -9.09 7.51 -7.06
N ILE A 60 -8.03 6.84 -6.61
CA ILE A 60 -6.67 7.10 -7.06
C ILE A 60 -6.25 6.00 -8.02
N GLN A 61 -6.41 6.27 -9.31
CA GLN A 61 -6.09 5.27 -10.34
C GLN A 61 -4.65 4.82 -10.32
N GLU A 62 -3.74 5.72 -9.99
CA GLU A 62 -2.31 5.40 -9.95
C GLU A 62 -2.01 4.22 -9.02
N LEU A 63 -2.81 4.05 -7.97
CA LEU A 63 -2.58 2.96 -7.03
C LEU A 63 -2.78 1.59 -7.66
N SER A 64 -3.62 1.49 -8.69
CA SER A 64 -3.86 0.21 -9.34
C SER A 64 -2.62 -0.35 -10.04
N GLU A 65 -1.65 0.50 -10.33
CA GLU A 65 -0.41 0.09 -10.98
C GLU A 65 0.81 0.27 -10.08
N ALA A 66 0.59 0.61 -8.82
CA ALA A 66 1.68 0.88 -7.87
C ALA A 66 2.13 -0.40 -7.19
N TYR A 67 2.83 -1.26 -7.93
CA TYR A 67 3.29 -2.55 -7.42
C TYR A 67 4.63 -2.44 -6.68
N SER A 68 4.77 -1.42 -5.84
CA SER A 68 5.93 -1.28 -4.99
C SER A 68 5.58 -0.42 -3.78
N VAL A 69 6.27 -0.68 -2.67
CA VAL A 69 6.06 0.08 -1.45
C VAL A 69 6.38 1.55 -1.69
N LYS A 70 7.48 1.81 -2.38
CA LYS A 70 7.90 3.18 -2.65
C LYS A 70 6.87 3.95 -3.46
N LYS A 71 6.31 3.33 -4.50
CA LYS A 71 5.31 3.99 -5.33
C LYS A 71 4.05 4.29 -4.55
N ILE A 72 3.59 3.36 -3.73
CA ILE A 72 2.41 3.58 -2.93
C ILE A 72 2.61 4.77 -2.00
N ILE A 73 3.77 4.81 -1.32
CA ILE A 73 4.08 5.90 -0.42
C ILE A 73 4.12 7.24 -1.16
N GLN A 74 4.79 7.27 -2.31
CA GLN A 74 4.90 8.50 -3.10
C GLN A 74 3.54 9.01 -3.55
N ILE A 75 2.67 8.12 -4.00
CA ILE A 75 1.33 8.50 -4.45
C ILE A 75 0.51 9.06 -3.29
N LEU A 76 0.52 8.39 -2.14
CA LEU A 76 -0.24 8.85 -0.99
C LEU A 76 0.31 10.16 -0.45
N GLU A 77 1.62 10.33 -0.49
CA GLU A 77 2.26 11.57 -0.08
C GLU A 77 1.83 12.72 -0.99
N LYS A 78 1.83 12.48 -2.29
CA LYS A 78 1.43 13.47 -3.28
C LYS A 78 -0.02 13.88 -3.09
N LYS A 79 -0.87 12.94 -2.70
CA LYS A 79 -2.30 13.20 -2.48
C LYS A 79 -2.58 13.70 -1.07
N LYS A 80 -1.53 13.92 -0.27
CA LYS A 80 -1.64 14.38 1.11
C LYS A 80 -2.45 13.45 2.00
N LEU A 81 -2.36 12.16 1.70
CA LEU A 81 -3.01 11.12 2.50
C LEU A 81 -2.04 10.39 3.41
N LEU A 82 -0.75 10.69 3.32
CA LEU A 82 0.27 10.11 4.17
C LEU A 82 0.55 11.06 5.32
N LYS A 83 0.55 10.52 6.52
CA LYS A 83 0.81 11.30 7.72
C LYS A 83 2.29 11.42 7.99
#